data_bec9725eb53e451554a114f0127c912d
#
_entry.id   bec9725eb53e451554a114f0127c912d
#
_cell.length_a   1.000
_cell.length_b   1.000
_cell.length_c   1.000
_cell.angle_alpha   90.00
_cell.angle_beta   90.00
_cell.angle_gamma   90.00
#
_symmetry.space_group_name_H-M   'P 1'
#
loop_
_entity.id
_entity.type
_entity.pdbx_description
1 polymer ?
#
loop_
_entity_poly.entity_id
_entity_poly.type
_entity_poly.pdbx_seq_one_letter_code
_entity_poly.pdbx_strand_id
1 'polypeptide(L)'
;MGFFRKKSEGGLMDVIRCDEQEYLIHKWRPSGEANSTKKENSIRYGSSLRVKDGELAVFVYKQKNGTIQDFIEGPFDQTIKTANFPILTGIVGAAFGGASPFQAEVYFINLSGNVQIRFGIPYFNVYDPRFLDFGVPVAARGTITFNITDYKSFIKLQRLINFEIEDFKRQIKDALTKYVKGILTNVPVDNNIPVLQMERKILEINDLIEPRLRSALENDFGVNLKRFDLATLDFDKESEDYQKLLKVTREQQEKTTVAQTDVGIKNLEDTQ
;
A
#
# COMPACT_ATOMS: atom_id res chain seq x y z
N MET A 1 -35.11 55.03 -10.08
CA MET A 1 -34.41 54.61 -8.85
C MET A 1 -34.32 53.11 -8.86
N GLY A 2 -33.19 52.57 -9.32
CA GLY A 2 -32.95 51.12 -9.37
C GLY A 2 -32.39 50.61 -8.03
N PHE A 3 -33.15 49.81 -7.34
CA PHE A 3 -32.69 49.08 -6.16
C PHE A 3 -31.71 48.00 -6.62
N PHE A 4 -30.41 48.25 -6.51
CA PHE A 4 -29.43 47.24 -6.53
C PHE A 4 -29.60 46.36 -5.27
N ARG A 5 -30.27 45.23 -5.44
CA ARG A 5 -30.21 44.13 -4.47
C ARG A 5 -28.75 43.68 -4.41
N LYS A 6 -28.01 44.09 -3.36
CA LYS A 6 -26.82 43.42 -2.95
C LYS A 6 -27.18 41.94 -2.79
N LYS A 7 -26.71 41.07 -3.68
CA LYS A 7 -26.72 39.64 -3.44
C LYS A 7 -25.97 39.44 -2.13
N SER A 8 -26.71 39.05 -1.09
CA SER A 8 -26.10 38.60 0.12
C SER A 8 -25.28 37.35 -0.24
N GLU A 9 -23.97 37.43 -0.17
CA GLU A 9 -23.08 36.29 -0.18
C GLU A 9 -23.21 35.48 1.13
N GLY A 10 -24.42 35.26 1.58
CA GLY A 10 -24.78 34.28 2.57
C GLY A 10 -24.71 32.92 1.90
N GLY A 11 -23.48 32.47 1.55
CA GLY A 11 -23.28 31.12 1.08
C GLY A 11 -23.77 30.15 2.14
N LEU A 12 -24.44 29.12 1.66
CA LEU A 12 -24.84 27.94 2.41
C LEU A 12 -23.64 27.46 3.26
N MET A 13 -23.95 27.00 4.49
CA MET A 13 -22.93 26.38 5.36
C MET A 13 -22.28 25.23 4.64
N ASP A 14 -20.96 25.09 4.79
CA ASP A 14 -20.23 24.05 4.11
C ASP A 14 -20.55 22.69 4.73
N VAL A 15 -20.61 21.65 3.89
CA VAL A 15 -20.61 20.26 4.34
C VAL A 15 -19.21 19.74 4.13
N ILE A 16 -18.50 19.50 5.21
CA ILE A 16 -17.15 18.96 5.20
C ILE A 16 -17.27 17.44 5.09
N ARG A 17 -17.00 16.91 3.92
CA ARG A 17 -17.08 15.48 3.62
C ARG A 17 -16.18 15.13 2.43
N CYS A 18 -15.86 13.86 2.29
CA CYS A 18 -15.22 13.32 1.10
C CYS A 18 -16.28 12.68 0.19
N ASP A 19 -16.40 13.15 -1.05
CA ASP A 19 -17.29 12.59 -2.06
C ASP A 19 -16.56 11.68 -3.07
N GLU A 20 -15.23 11.58 -2.96
CA GLU A 20 -14.42 10.70 -3.80
C GLU A 20 -14.72 9.23 -3.49
N GLN A 21 -14.76 8.41 -4.55
CA GLN A 21 -15.00 6.97 -4.42
C GLN A 21 -13.70 6.19 -4.21
N GLU A 22 -12.65 6.60 -4.91
CA GLU A 22 -11.34 5.95 -4.85
C GLU A 22 -10.29 6.96 -4.38
N TYR A 23 -9.96 6.90 -3.11
CA TYR A 23 -8.92 7.74 -2.52
C TYR A 23 -8.25 7.00 -1.36
N LEU A 24 -7.02 7.37 -1.09
CA LEU A 24 -6.31 6.98 0.13
C LEU A 24 -6.30 8.15 1.11
N ILE A 25 -5.95 9.34 0.61
CA ILE A 25 -6.03 10.62 1.30
C ILE A 25 -6.70 11.63 0.37
N HIS A 26 -7.68 12.36 0.90
CA HIS A 26 -8.36 13.44 0.22
C HIS A 26 -8.29 14.72 1.04
N LYS A 27 -7.77 15.80 0.46
CA LYS A 27 -7.79 17.11 1.09
C LYS A 27 -9.12 17.81 0.77
N TRP A 28 -9.92 18.07 1.79
CA TRP A 28 -11.15 18.83 1.63
C TRP A 28 -10.86 20.31 1.30
N ARG A 29 -11.66 20.87 0.44
CA ARG A 29 -11.66 22.32 0.09
C ARG A 29 -13.06 22.86 0.14
N PRO A 30 -13.27 24.10 0.65
CA PRO A 30 -14.58 24.75 0.63
C PRO A 30 -15.15 24.83 -0.79
N SER A 31 -16.45 24.56 -0.93
CA SER A 31 -17.14 24.71 -2.21
C SER A 31 -17.27 26.17 -2.59
N GLY A 32 -17.07 26.52 -3.88
CA GLY A 32 -17.48 27.78 -4.45
C GLY A 32 -16.41 28.68 -5.02
N GLU A 33 -15.13 28.49 -4.78
CA GLU A 33 -14.01 29.13 -5.50
C GLU A 33 -12.75 28.27 -5.30
N ALA A 34 -12.62 27.25 -6.11
CA ALA A 34 -11.52 26.27 -6.02
C ALA A 34 -10.10 26.86 -6.15
N ASN A 35 -9.98 28.13 -6.52
CA ASN A 35 -8.69 28.79 -6.79
C ASN A 35 -8.44 30.05 -5.94
N SER A 36 -9.25 30.34 -4.93
CA SER A 36 -9.07 31.53 -4.08
C SER A 36 -8.20 31.16 -2.87
N THR A 37 -6.94 31.58 -2.90
CA THR A 37 -5.98 31.43 -1.79
C THR A 37 -6.43 32.08 -0.48
N LYS A 38 -7.40 32.97 -0.52
CA LYS A 38 -7.93 33.68 0.66
C LYS A 38 -8.98 32.89 1.44
N LYS A 39 -9.62 31.87 0.84
CA LYS A 39 -10.66 31.06 1.48
C LYS A 39 -10.24 29.61 1.65
N GLU A 40 -9.08 29.23 1.17
CA GLU A 40 -8.54 27.91 1.36
C GLU A 40 -8.39 27.64 2.87
N ASN A 41 -8.86 26.48 3.32
CA ASN A 41 -8.80 26.03 4.71
C ASN A 41 -9.69 26.83 5.71
N SER A 42 -10.62 27.66 5.24
CA SER A 42 -11.56 28.38 6.13
C SER A 42 -12.80 27.57 6.41
N ILE A 43 -13.03 27.20 7.67
CA ILE A 43 -14.22 26.51 8.13
C ILE A 43 -15.18 27.50 8.74
N ARG A 44 -16.41 27.56 8.21
CA ARG A 44 -17.44 28.47 8.70
C ARG A 44 -18.14 27.89 9.94
N TYR A 45 -18.49 28.76 10.88
CA TYR A 45 -19.34 28.40 12.00
C TYR A 45 -20.67 27.84 11.49
N GLY A 46 -21.09 26.70 12.00
CA GLY A 46 -22.32 26.04 11.58
C GLY A 46 -22.15 25.05 10.41
N SER A 47 -20.97 24.94 9.84
CA SER A 47 -20.67 23.85 8.88
C SER A 47 -20.89 22.47 9.50
N SER A 48 -21.32 21.50 8.71
CA SER A 48 -21.46 20.11 9.17
C SER A 48 -20.24 19.30 8.76
N LEU A 49 -19.83 18.37 9.62
CA LEU A 49 -18.83 17.36 9.33
C LEU A 49 -19.49 16.00 9.18
N ARG A 50 -19.21 15.32 8.09
CA ARG A 50 -19.64 13.95 7.83
C ARG A 50 -18.44 13.08 7.52
N VAL A 51 -18.21 12.07 8.36
CA VAL A 51 -17.17 11.07 8.20
C VAL A 51 -17.86 9.72 8.05
N LYS A 52 -17.59 9.02 6.97
CA LYS A 52 -18.19 7.71 6.68
C LYS A 52 -17.61 6.64 7.60
N ASP A 53 -18.31 5.52 7.72
CA ASP A 53 -17.73 4.34 8.35
C ASP A 53 -16.48 3.90 7.62
N GLY A 54 -15.40 3.56 8.36
CA GLY A 54 -14.10 3.23 7.80
C GLY A 54 -13.32 4.42 7.20
N GLU A 55 -13.72 5.65 7.53
CA GLU A 55 -13.05 6.89 7.14
C GLU A 55 -12.58 7.64 8.40
N LEU A 56 -11.49 8.37 8.26
CA LEU A 56 -10.95 9.24 9.30
C LEU A 56 -10.85 10.67 8.77
N ALA A 57 -11.39 11.63 9.50
CA ALA A 57 -11.12 13.06 9.26
C ALA A 57 -9.98 13.54 10.16
N VAL A 58 -9.01 14.24 9.57
CA VAL A 58 -7.86 14.82 10.26
C VAL A 58 -7.91 16.33 10.09
N PHE A 59 -8.00 17.04 11.21
CA PHE A 59 -7.94 18.51 11.25
C PHE A 59 -6.51 18.93 11.60
N VAL A 60 -5.89 19.72 10.72
CA VAL A 60 -4.54 20.23 10.90
C VAL A 60 -4.62 21.76 11.01
N TYR A 61 -4.23 22.31 12.15
CA TYR A 61 -4.31 23.74 12.41
C TYR A 61 -3.16 24.24 13.28
N LYS A 62 -2.90 25.55 13.21
CA LYS A 62 -1.83 26.19 13.96
C LYS A 62 -2.33 26.73 15.29
N GLN A 63 -1.60 26.48 16.35
CA GLN A 63 -1.74 27.13 17.65
C GLN A 63 -0.45 27.87 18.03
N LYS A 64 -0.51 28.63 19.13
CA LYS A 64 0.65 29.39 19.66
C LYS A 64 1.87 28.49 19.89
N ASN A 65 1.67 27.24 20.23
CA ASN A 65 2.72 26.27 20.59
C ASN A 65 3.05 25.28 19.48
N GLY A 66 2.56 25.48 18.24
CA GLY A 66 2.86 24.61 17.10
C GLY A 66 1.63 24.17 16.29
N THR A 67 1.83 23.15 15.47
CA THR A 67 0.76 22.56 14.67
C THR A 67 0.10 21.42 15.44
N ILE A 68 -1.24 21.43 15.51
CA ILE A 68 -2.04 20.39 16.15
C ILE A 68 -2.76 19.58 15.09
N GLN A 69 -2.92 18.28 15.35
CA GLN A 69 -3.70 17.36 14.56
C GLN A 69 -4.76 16.73 15.45
N ASP A 70 -6.02 16.89 15.06
CA ASP A 70 -7.16 16.24 15.70
C ASP A 70 -7.81 15.23 14.77
N PHE A 71 -8.25 14.11 15.32
CA PHE A 71 -8.72 12.94 14.60
C PHE A 71 -10.16 12.63 14.95
N ILE A 72 -11.02 12.45 13.93
CA ILE A 72 -12.41 12.05 14.08
C ILE A 72 -12.65 10.82 13.21
N GLU A 73 -12.84 9.68 13.85
CA GLU A 73 -13.18 8.43 13.17
C GLU A 73 -14.66 8.37 12.84
N GLY A 74 -14.99 7.85 11.66
CA GLY A 74 -16.38 7.58 11.27
C GLY A 74 -16.95 6.31 11.94
N PRO A 75 -18.29 6.19 11.99
CA PRO A 75 -19.27 7.12 11.42
C PRO A 75 -19.52 8.36 12.29
N PHE A 76 -19.50 9.53 11.68
CA PHE A 76 -19.73 10.79 12.36
C PHE A 76 -20.53 11.75 11.46
N ASP A 77 -21.62 12.33 11.97
CA ASP A 77 -22.42 13.34 11.26
C ASP A 77 -22.93 14.38 12.26
N GLN A 78 -22.23 15.50 12.39
CA GLN A 78 -22.62 16.55 13.31
C GLN A 78 -22.32 17.94 12.72
N THR A 79 -23.12 18.91 13.16
CA THR A 79 -22.83 20.32 12.88
C THR A 79 -21.74 20.82 13.81
N ILE A 80 -20.76 21.54 13.27
CA ILE A 80 -19.69 22.20 14.03
C ILE A 80 -20.30 23.35 14.80
N LYS A 81 -20.79 23.07 15.99
CA LYS A 81 -21.26 24.04 16.97
C LYS A 81 -20.29 24.03 18.14
N THR A 82 -20.00 25.22 18.64
CA THR A 82 -18.95 25.51 19.61
C THR A 82 -18.93 24.66 20.88
N ALA A 83 -20.07 24.13 21.34
CA ALA A 83 -20.15 23.46 22.65
C ALA A 83 -20.00 21.95 22.60
N ASN A 84 -20.20 21.32 21.46
CA ASN A 84 -20.31 19.85 21.33
C ASN A 84 -19.29 19.19 20.37
N PHE A 85 -18.36 19.96 19.81
CA PHE A 85 -17.34 19.42 18.97
C PHE A 85 -16.18 18.94 19.86
N PRO A 86 -15.99 17.64 20.07
CA PRO A 86 -15.19 17.14 21.18
C PRO A 86 -13.70 17.50 21.08
N ILE A 87 -13.26 18.00 19.95
CA ILE A 87 -11.83 18.16 19.64
C ILE A 87 -11.43 19.63 19.57
N LEU A 88 -12.32 20.50 19.08
CA LEU A 88 -12.05 21.93 18.91
C LEU A 88 -12.47 22.79 20.12
N THR A 89 -12.87 22.18 21.22
CA THR A 89 -13.41 22.90 22.38
C THR A 89 -12.47 23.95 23.00
N GLY A 90 -11.16 23.69 22.95
CA GLY A 90 -10.17 24.67 23.44
C GLY A 90 -9.91 25.84 22.50
N ILE A 91 -10.28 25.70 21.22
CA ILE A 91 -9.93 26.66 20.16
C ILE A 91 -11.17 27.41 19.67
N VAL A 92 -12.26 26.70 19.56
CA VAL A 92 -13.53 27.24 19.04
C VAL A 92 -14.02 28.38 19.89
N GLY A 93 -13.87 28.30 21.23
CA GLY A 93 -14.21 29.39 22.13
C GLY A 93 -13.40 30.66 21.92
N ALA A 94 -12.11 30.51 21.56
CA ALA A 94 -11.19 31.63 21.34
C ALA A 94 -11.22 32.16 19.89
N ALA A 95 -11.46 31.29 18.90
CA ALA A 95 -11.46 31.67 17.49
C ALA A 95 -12.81 32.12 16.95
N PHE A 96 -13.94 31.60 17.50
CA PHE A 96 -15.28 31.98 17.07
C PHE A 96 -15.96 33.01 17.98
N GLY A 97 -15.32 33.43 19.03
CA GLY A 97 -15.85 34.52 19.92
C GLY A 97 -16.05 35.88 19.23
N GLY A 98 -15.82 35.97 17.94
CA GLY A 98 -16.01 37.16 17.14
C GLY A 98 -15.89 36.90 15.64
N ALA A 99 -16.84 36.23 15.02
CA ALA A 99 -17.10 36.26 13.56
C ALA A 99 -15.96 35.89 12.55
N SER A 100 -14.84 35.41 12.99
CA SER A 100 -13.78 34.93 12.06
C SER A 100 -13.90 33.46 11.78
N PRO A 101 -13.81 33.00 10.51
CA PRO A 101 -13.79 31.58 10.19
C PRO A 101 -12.55 30.93 10.80
N PHE A 102 -12.72 29.70 11.28
CA PHE A 102 -11.61 28.88 11.77
C PHE A 102 -10.75 28.40 10.62
N GLN A 103 -9.42 28.53 10.75
CA GLN A 103 -8.48 28.10 9.73
C GLN A 103 -7.91 26.71 10.08
N ALA A 104 -8.33 25.70 9.33
CA ALA A 104 -7.80 24.35 9.42
C ALA A 104 -7.78 23.66 8.07
N GLU A 105 -6.73 22.92 7.80
CA GLU A 105 -6.75 21.93 6.72
C GLU A 105 -7.50 20.69 7.20
N VAL A 106 -8.38 20.14 6.35
CA VAL A 106 -9.11 18.92 6.65
C VAL A 106 -8.72 17.86 5.63
N TYR A 107 -8.26 16.75 6.12
CA TYR A 107 -7.91 15.58 5.31
C TYR A 107 -8.81 14.43 5.68
N PHE A 108 -9.25 13.67 4.68
CA PHE A 108 -9.95 12.42 4.86
C PHE A 108 -9.01 11.28 4.48
N ILE A 109 -8.90 10.28 5.35
CA ILE A 109 -8.11 9.07 5.13
C ILE A 109 -9.08 7.90 5.05
N ASN A 110 -8.97 7.11 3.97
CA ASN A 110 -9.77 5.92 3.78
C ASN A 110 -9.11 4.74 4.49
N LEU A 111 -9.67 4.30 5.61
CA LEU A 111 -9.18 3.17 6.41
C LEU A 111 -9.74 1.83 5.94
N SER A 112 -10.90 1.82 5.28
CA SER A 112 -11.57 0.61 4.76
C SER A 112 -11.21 0.29 3.32
N GLY A 113 -10.73 1.29 2.56
CA GLY A 113 -10.38 1.14 1.16
C GLY A 113 -9.12 0.30 0.96
N ASN A 114 -9.18 -0.59 -0.02
CA ASN A 114 -8.03 -1.38 -0.43
C ASN A 114 -7.42 -0.79 -1.69
N VAL A 115 -6.12 -0.53 -1.64
CA VAL A 115 -5.34 -0.10 -2.81
C VAL A 115 -4.65 -1.31 -3.41
N GLN A 116 -4.85 -1.52 -4.71
CA GLN A 116 -4.19 -2.60 -5.45
C GLN A 116 -3.11 -2.03 -6.37
N ILE A 117 -1.93 -2.63 -6.35
CA ILE A 117 -0.82 -2.31 -7.25
C ILE A 117 -0.38 -3.57 -7.97
N ARG A 118 -0.28 -3.49 -9.29
CA ARG A 118 0.35 -4.51 -10.13
C ARG A 118 1.83 -4.21 -10.25
N PHE A 119 2.67 -5.23 -10.08
CA PHE A 119 4.11 -5.13 -10.25
C PHE A 119 4.62 -6.11 -11.29
N GLY A 120 5.75 -5.77 -11.89
CA GLY A 120 6.51 -6.65 -12.76
C GLY A 120 7.99 -6.42 -12.53
N ILE A 121 8.72 -7.50 -12.34
CA ILE A 121 10.17 -7.50 -12.15
C ILE A 121 10.78 -8.07 -13.41
N PRO A 122 11.60 -7.29 -14.14
CA PRO A 122 12.29 -7.78 -15.33
C PRO A 122 13.27 -8.88 -14.96
N TYR A 123 13.79 -9.60 -15.96
CA TYR A 123 14.69 -10.72 -15.77
C TYR A 123 15.84 -10.42 -14.79
N PHE A 124 16.02 -11.31 -13.85
CA PHE A 124 17.14 -11.37 -12.91
C PHE A 124 17.51 -12.84 -12.67
N ASN A 125 18.73 -13.10 -12.23
CA ASN A 125 19.19 -14.46 -12.06
C ASN A 125 18.77 -15.03 -10.69
N VAL A 126 18.32 -16.29 -10.72
CA VAL A 126 18.16 -17.16 -9.55
C VAL A 126 19.09 -18.36 -9.72
N TYR A 127 19.54 -18.93 -8.60
CA TYR A 127 20.54 -20.01 -8.62
C TYR A 127 19.95 -21.29 -8.05
N ASP A 128 20.22 -22.42 -8.74
CA ASP A 128 19.76 -23.73 -8.26
C ASP A 128 20.58 -24.17 -7.04
N PRO A 129 19.95 -24.65 -5.96
CA PRO A 129 20.66 -25.05 -4.75
C PRO A 129 21.66 -26.20 -4.97
N ARG A 130 21.47 -26.99 -6.03
CA ARG A 130 22.35 -28.10 -6.39
C ARG A 130 23.51 -27.67 -7.30
N PHE A 131 23.32 -26.53 -8.02
CA PHE A 131 24.27 -26.07 -9.06
C PHE A 131 24.39 -24.55 -9.01
N LEU A 132 25.12 -24.05 -8.03
CA LEU A 132 25.23 -22.61 -7.73
C LEU A 132 25.88 -21.77 -8.85
N ASP A 133 26.53 -22.41 -9.81
CA ASP A 133 27.18 -21.73 -10.95
C ASP A 133 26.19 -21.36 -12.07
N PHE A 134 24.98 -21.91 -12.05
CA PHE A 134 23.99 -21.65 -13.08
C PHE A 134 23.03 -20.54 -12.62
N GLY A 135 23.19 -19.39 -13.23
CA GLY A 135 22.31 -18.20 -13.02
C GLY A 135 21.15 -18.18 -14.00
N VAL A 136 20.02 -18.76 -13.64
CA VAL A 136 18.86 -18.86 -14.52
C VAL A 136 18.05 -17.56 -14.48
N PRO A 137 17.84 -16.87 -15.62
CA PRO A 137 17.05 -15.66 -15.66
C PRO A 137 15.56 -15.96 -15.43
N VAL A 138 14.95 -15.24 -14.51
CA VAL A 138 13.52 -15.29 -14.21
C VAL A 138 12.94 -13.89 -14.13
N ALA A 139 11.75 -13.68 -14.71
CA ALA A 139 10.94 -12.51 -14.52
C ALA A 139 9.74 -12.87 -13.62
N ALA A 140 9.33 -11.94 -12.77
CA ALA A 140 8.21 -12.14 -11.86
C ALA A 140 7.13 -11.08 -12.07
N ARG A 141 5.85 -11.48 -11.94
CA ARG A 141 4.71 -10.57 -12.00
C ARG A 141 3.71 -10.93 -10.93
N GLY A 142 3.03 -9.91 -10.42
CA GLY A 142 2.05 -10.12 -9.39
C GLY A 142 1.28 -8.86 -9.02
N THR A 143 0.54 -8.98 -7.93
CA THR A 143 -0.24 -7.89 -7.35
C THR A 143 -0.07 -7.84 -5.85
N ILE A 144 -0.16 -6.65 -5.30
CA ILE A 144 -0.35 -6.44 -3.87
C ILE A 144 -1.65 -5.69 -3.62
N THR A 145 -2.25 -5.97 -2.49
CA THR A 145 -3.38 -5.20 -1.96
C THR A 145 -3.03 -4.76 -0.54
N PHE A 146 -3.18 -3.49 -0.26
CA PHE A 146 -2.89 -2.92 1.05
C PHE A 146 -3.92 -1.89 1.46
N ASN A 147 -3.98 -1.58 2.74
CA ASN A 147 -4.77 -0.50 3.31
C ASN A 147 -4.01 0.20 4.44
N ILE A 148 -4.60 1.25 4.99
CA ILE A 148 -4.10 1.92 6.19
C ILE A 148 -4.89 1.41 7.39
N THR A 149 -4.23 0.82 8.37
CA THR A 149 -4.82 0.42 9.66
C THR A 149 -4.30 1.26 10.81
N ASP A 150 -3.01 1.60 10.80
CA ASP A 150 -2.41 2.54 11.73
C ASP A 150 -2.17 3.89 11.06
N TYR A 151 -3.21 4.73 11.10
CA TYR A 151 -3.16 6.05 10.49
C TYR A 151 -2.13 6.98 11.16
N LYS A 152 -1.80 6.78 12.44
CA LYS A 152 -0.81 7.61 13.14
C LYS A 152 0.59 7.36 12.63
N SER A 153 0.97 6.10 12.48
CA SER A 153 2.23 5.70 11.85
C SER A 153 2.29 6.14 10.39
N PHE A 154 1.20 5.96 9.65
CA PHE A 154 1.11 6.39 8.25
C PHE A 154 1.35 7.91 8.10
N ILE A 155 0.63 8.74 8.87
CA ILE A 155 0.76 10.21 8.82
C ILE A 155 2.18 10.64 9.20
N LYS A 156 2.79 9.99 10.18
CA LYS A 156 4.15 10.28 10.62
C LYS A 156 5.19 10.03 9.52
N LEU A 157 5.00 8.96 8.75
CA LEU A 157 5.91 8.54 7.67
C LEU A 157 5.67 9.33 6.38
N GLN A 158 4.41 9.52 5.98
CA GLN A 158 4.07 10.00 4.64
C GLN A 158 3.75 11.50 4.56
N ARG A 159 3.48 12.15 5.68
CA ARG A 159 3.01 13.54 5.73
C ARG A 159 1.73 13.78 4.90
N LEU A 160 0.76 14.49 5.45
CA LEU A 160 -0.49 14.78 4.75
C LEU A 160 -0.36 15.88 3.69
N ILE A 161 0.52 16.85 3.94
CA ILE A 161 0.68 18.02 3.06
C ILE A 161 1.34 17.59 1.76
N ASN A 162 0.68 17.91 0.64
CA ASN A 162 1.12 17.54 -0.72
C ASN A 162 1.24 16.03 -0.97
N PHE A 163 0.41 15.22 -0.30
CA PHE A 163 0.33 13.79 -0.59
C PHE A 163 -0.28 13.55 -1.98
N GLU A 164 0.46 12.87 -2.83
CA GLU A 164 0.03 12.45 -4.16
C GLU A 164 -0.01 10.93 -4.23
N ILE A 165 -1.20 10.36 -4.46
CA ILE A 165 -1.43 8.92 -4.46
C ILE A 165 -0.58 8.19 -5.53
N GLU A 166 -0.40 8.79 -6.69
CA GLU A 166 0.36 8.17 -7.78
C GLU A 166 1.87 8.15 -7.49
N ASP A 167 2.40 9.17 -6.83
CA ASP A 167 3.78 9.18 -6.35
C ASP A 167 4.01 8.14 -5.27
N PHE A 168 3.06 8.00 -4.36
CA PHE A 168 3.09 6.99 -3.32
C PHE A 168 3.04 5.57 -3.89
N LYS A 169 2.14 5.29 -4.84
CA LYS A 169 2.08 4.01 -5.56
C LYS A 169 3.39 3.69 -6.28
N ARG A 170 4.02 4.70 -6.90
CA ARG A 170 5.31 4.52 -7.57
C ARG A 170 6.41 4.12 -6.58
N GLN A 171 6.52 4.83 -5.44
CA GLN A 171 7.50 4.49 -4.41
C GLN A 171 7.29 3.08 -3.85
N ILE A 172 6.05 2.67 -3.59
CA ILE A 172 5.74 1.30 -3.18
C ILE A 172 6.15 0.30 -4.27
N LYS A 173 5.86 0.58 -5.53
CA LYS A 173 6.22 -0.31 -6.65
C LYS A 173 7.73 -0.50 -6.79
N ASP A 174 8.51 0.57 -6.60
CA ASP A 174 9.97 0.51 -6.63
C ASP A 174 10.51 -0.32 -5.44
N ALA A 175 9.96 -0.11 -4.25
CA ALA A 175 10.28 -0.91 -3.08
C ALA A 175 9.90 -2.39 -3.24
N LEU A 176 8.71 -2.68 -3.79
CA LEU A 176 8.28 -4.04 -4.13
C LEU A 176 9.28 -4.74 -5.04
N THR A 177 9.69 -4.07 -6.11
CA THR A 177 10.68 -4.62 -7.06
C THR A 177 11.95 -5.01 -6.32
N LYS A 178 12.46 -4.16 -5.45
CA LYS A 178 13.65 -4.41 -4.65
C LYS A 178 13.47 -5.59 -3.69
N TYR A 179 12.40 -5.57 -2.89
CA TYR A 179 12.18 -6.59 -1.85
C TYR A 179 11.86 -7.96 -2.44
N VAL A 180 10.93 -8.03 -3.39
CA VAL A 180 10.51 -9.29 -4.01
C VAL A 180 11.67 -9.90 -4.80
N LYS A 181 12.41 -9.10 -5.58
CA LYS A 181 13.61 -9.56 -6.26
C LYS A 181 14.65 -10.11 -5.28
N GLY A 182 14.95 -9.37 -4.22
CA GLY A 182 15.94 -9.78 -3.21
C GLY A 182 15.57 -11.09 -2.51
N ILE A 183 14.28 -11.29 -2.22
CA ILE A 183 13.81 -12.54 -1.62
C ILE A 183 13.84 -13.67 -2.64
N LEU A 184 13.29 -13.47 -3.85
CA LEU A 184 13.25 -14.49 -4.90
C LEU A 184 14.64 -14.98 -5.32
N THR A 185 15.63 -14.10 -5.33
CA THR A 185 17.02 -14.49 -5.66
C THR A 185 17.55 -15.56 -4.71
N ASN A 186 17.18 -15.50 -3.43
CA ASN A 186 17.69 -16.39 -2.39
C ASN A 186 16.77 -17.57 -2.07
N VAL A 187 15.48 -17.49 -2.40
CA VAL A 187 14.47 -18.52 -2.08
C VAL A 187 14.89 -19.93 -2.51
N PRO A 188 15.42 -20.17 -3.73
CA PRO A 188 15.82 -21.50 -4.14
C PRO A 188 16.89 -22.11 -3.23
N VAL A 189 17.90 -21.35 -2.91
CA VAL A 189 19.04 -21.81 -2.08
C VAL A 189 18.62 -21.94 -0.61
N ASP A 190 17.96 -20.92 -0.05
CA ASP A 190 17.58 -20.90 1.36
C ASP A 190 16.56 -21.99 1.72
N ASN A 191 15.71 -22.39 0.77
CA ASN A 191 14.63 -23.37 1.00
C ASN A 191 14.83 -24.68 0.24
N ASN A 192 16.00 -24.87 -0.37
CA ASN A 192 16.33 -26.06 -1.14
C ASN A 192 15.28 -26.38 -2.25
N ILE A 193 14.81 -25.34 -2.93
CA ILE A 193 13.84 -25.45 -4.01
C ILE A 193 14.60 -25.47 -5.35
N PRO A 194 14.58 -26.57 -6.11
CA PRO A 194 15.17 -26.59 -7.44
C PRO A 194 14.56 -25.54 -8.35
N VAL A 195 15.38 -24.79 -9.08
CA VAL A 195 14.89 -23.69 -9.95
C VAL A 195 13.85 -24.19 -10.96
N LEU A 196 14.03 -25.36 -11.53
CA LEU A 196 13.07 -25.96 -12.47
C LEU A 196 11.71 -26.35 -11.83
N GLN A 197 11.61 -26.32 -10.50
CA GLN A 197 10.37 -26.60 -9.75
C GLN A 197 9.72 -25.35 -9.19
N MET A 198 10.33 -24.18 -9.28
CA MET A 198 9.80 -22.94 -8.68
C MET A 198 8.40 -22.60 -9.18
N GLU A 199 8.14 -22.76 -10.47
CA GLU A 199 6.82 -22.49 -11.05
C GLU A 199 5.73 -23.37 -10.43
N ARG A 200 6.02 -24.64 -10.15
CA ARG A 200 5.09 -25.56 -9.46
C ARG A 200 4.91 -25.25 -7.99
N LYS A 201 5.88 -24.59 -7.37
CA LYS A 201 5.90 -24.21 -5.96
C LYS A 201 5.57 -22.75 -5.74
N ILE A 202 4.91 -22.11 -6.69
CA ILE A 202 4.65 -20.67 -6.65
C ILE A 202 3.86 -20.25 -5.40
N LEU A 203 2.94 -21.08 -4.90
CA LEU A 203 2.18 -20.80 -3.68
C LEU A 203 3.08 -20.88 -2.44
N GLU A 204 3.96 -21.89 -2.35
CA GLU A 204 4.93 -22.02 -1.27
C GLU A 204 5.89 -20.81 -1.26
N ILE A 205 6.34 -20.38 -2.43
CA ILE A 205 7.21 -19.21 -2.60
C ILE A 205 6.45 -17.92 -2.19
N ASN A 206 5.18 -17.79 -2.55
CA ASN A 206 4.33 -16.68 -2.13
C ASN A 206 4.29 -16.55 -0.61
N ASP A 207 4.08 -17.67 0.09
CA ASP A 207 4.02 -17.72 1.56
C ASP A 207 5.36 -17.36 2.22
N LEU A 208 6.49 -17.59 1.55
CA LEU A 208 7.82 -17.19 2.02
C LEU A 208 8.07 -15.67 1.84
N ILE A 209 7.49 -15.07 0.80
CA ILE A 209 7.66 -13.65 0.50
C ILE A 209 6.77 -12.77 1.37
N GLU A 210 5.50 -13.15 1.53
CA GLU A 210 4.46 -12.30 2.13
C GLU A 210 4.82 -11.75 3.52
N PRO A 211 5.33 -12.54 4.50
CA PRO A 211 5.65 -12.02 5.84
C PRO A 211 6.77 -10.97 5.82
N ARG A 212 7.80 -11.19 5.01
CA ARG A 212 8.94 -10.26 4.89
C ARG A 212 8.51 -8.96 4.22
N LEU A 213 7.68 -9.08 3.17
CA LEU A 213 7.13 -7.92 2.47
C LEU A 213 6.17 -7.12 3.38
N ARG A 214 5.34 -7.80 4.18
CA ARG A 214 4.43 -7.18 5.15
C ARG A 214 5.20 -6.28 6.12
N SER A 215 6.23 -6.82 6.75
CA SER A 215 7.06 -6.04 7.68
C SER A 215 7.75 -4.85 7.00
N ALA A 216 8.26 -5.02 5.79
CA ALA A 216 8.90 -3.95 5.06
C ALA A 216 7.93 -2.81 4.70
N LEU A 217 6.73 -3.14 4.21
CA LEU A 217 5.72 -2.14 3.84
C LEU A 217 5.17 -1.40 5.07
N GLU A 218 4.98 -2.10 6.18
CA GLU A 218 4.55 -1.49 7.44
C GLU A 218 5.60 -0.51 7.97
N ASN A 219 6.86 -0.91 8.02
CA ASN A 219 7.94 -0.09 8.56
C ASN A 219 8.29 1.11 7.69
N ASP A 220 8.33 0.93 6.37
CA ASP A 220 8.80 1.97 5.45
C ASP A 220 7.67 2.90 4.97
N PHE A 221 6.44 2.40 4.88
CA PHE A 221 5.31 3.14 4.30
C PHE A 221 4.12 3.32 5.25
N GLY A 222 4.08 2.62 6.37
CA GLY A 222 2.96 2.68 7.31
C GLY A 222 1.67 2.06 6.77
N VAL A 223 1.77 1.13 5.82
CA VAL A 223 0.63 0.44 5.22
C VAL A 223 0.58 -1.02 5.64
N ASN A 224 -0.63 -1.54 5.79
CA ASN A 224 -0.85 -2.94 6.11
C ASN A 224 -1.08 -3.74 4.83
N LEU A 225 -0.20 -4.71 4.55
CA LEU A 225 -0.35 -5.64 3.44
C LEU A 225 -1.52 -6.59 3.71
N LYS A 226 -2.59 -6.49 2.93
CA LYS A 226 -3.75 -7.39 2.99
C LYS A 226 -3.50 -8.68 2.25
N ARG A 227 -2.89 -8.58 1.07
CA ARG A 227 -2.65 -9.71 0.20
C ARG A 227 -1.46 -9.46 -0.71
N PHE A 228 -0.65 -10.47 -0.87
CA PHE A 228 0.41 -10.57 -1.87
C PHE A 228 0.12 -11.76 -2.79
N ASP A 229 0.09 -11.53 -4.08
CA ASP A 229 -0.12 -12.56 -5.09
C ASP A 229 1.03 -12.54 -6.08
N LEU A 230 1.89 -13.54 -6.02
CA LEU A 230 2.85 -13.84 -7.06
C LEU A 230 2.14 -14.62 -8.17
N ALA A 231 1.81 -13.95 -9.26
CA ALA A 231 0.98 -14.54 -10.31
C ALA A 231 1.77 -15.43 -11.27
N THR A 232 2.97 -15.00 -11.67
CA THR A 232 3.83 -15.74 -12.62
C THR A 232 5.29 -15.61 -12.28
N LEU A 233 6.03 -16.69 -12.59
CA LEU A 233 7.48 -16.74 -12.68
C LEU A 233 7.81 -17.21 -14.10
N ASP A 234 8.28 -16.28 -14.93
CA ASP A 234 8.60 -16.54 -16.32
C ASP A 234 10.12 -16.77 -16.46
N PHE A 235 10.55 -17.99 -16.78
CA PHE A 235 11.94 -18.32 -16.98
C PHE A 235 12.35 -18.10 -18.45
N ASP A 236 13.53 -17.53 -18.65
CA ASP A 236 14.15 -17.49 -19.97
C ASP A 236 14.68 -18.90 -20.35
N LYS A 237 13.77 -19.66 -20.99
CA LYS A 237 14.05 -21.05 -21.40
C LYS A 237 15.10 -21.18 -22.51
N GLU A 238 15.37 -20.08 -23.21
CA GLU A 238 16.41 -20.04 -24.26
C GLU A 238 17.78 -19.70 -23.70
N SER A 239 17.89 -19.29 -22.46
CA SER A 239 19.16 -18.96 -21.82
C SER A 239 20.04 -20.19 -21.71
N GLU A 240 21.35 -19.99 -21.91
CA GLU A 240 22.36 -21.06 -21.89
C GLU A 240 22.34 -21.79 -20.53
N ASP A 241 22.24 -21.05 -19.45
CA ASP A 241 22.24 -21.61 -18.08
C ASP A 241 21.00 -22.43 -17.78
N TYR A 242 19.83 -22.00 -18.29
CA TYR A 242 18.61 -22.82 -18.18
C TYR A 242 18.74 -24.14 -18.90
N GLN A 243 19.26 -24.11 -20.13
CA GLN A 243 19.47 -25.33 -20.95
C GLN A 243 20.50 -26.28 -20.34
N LYS A 244 21.59 -25.73 -19.80
CA LYS A 244 22.58 -26.50 -19.05
C LYS A 244 22.00 -27.17 -17.82
N LEU A 245 21.24 -26.39 -17.02
CA LEU A 245 20.57 -26.90 -15.82
C LEU A 245 19.60 -28.02 -16.15
N LEU A 246 18.81 -27.86 -17.21
CA LEU A 246 17.83 -28.85 -17.66
C LEU A 246 18.55 -30.15 -18.06
N LYS A 247 19.65 -30.06 -18.84
CA LYS A 247 20.44 -31.20 -19.26
C LYS A 247 21.04 -31.96 -18.08
N VAL A 248 21.74 -31.27 -17.19
CA VAL A 248 22.38 -31.88 -16.01
C VAL A 248 21.36 -32.54 -15.09
N THR A 249 20.18 -31.90 -14.92
CA THR A 249 19.10 -32.47 -14.12
C THR A 249 18.55 -33.76 -14.71
N ARG A 250 18.40 -33.86 -16.05
CA ARG A 250 17.96 -35.08 -16.74
C ARG A 250 19.00 -36.19 -16.60
N GLU A 251 20.28 -35.90 -16.83
CA GLU A 251 21.35 -36.87 -16.67
C GLU A 251 21.45 -37.45 -15.26
N GLN A 252 21.22 -36.60 -14.23
CA GLN A 252 21.17 -37.07 -12.84
C GLN A 252 19.97 -37.99 -12.57
N GLN A 253 18.80 -37.64 -13.10
CA GLN A 253 17.61 -38.47 -12.95
C GLN A 253 17.77 -39.84 -13.60
N GLU A 254 18.34 -39.89 -14.82
CA GLU A 254 18.64 -41.13 -15.51
C GLU A 254 19.59 -42.02 -14.69
N LYS A 255 20.69 -41.46 -14.19
CA LYS A 255 21.67 -42.20 -13.36
C LYS A 255 21.01 -42.73 -12.06
N THR A 256 20.17 -41.94 -11.42
CA THR A 256 19.47 -42.35 -10.20
C THR A 256 18.48 -43.47 -10.48
N THR A 257 17.76 -43.41 -11.61
CA THR A 257 16.78 -44.43 -12.01
C THR A 257 17.51 -45.75 -12.34
N VAL A 258 18.63 -45.69 -13.07
CA VAL A 258 19.44 -46.88 -13.37
C VAL A 258 19.95 -47.52 -12.08
N ALA A 259 20.55 -46.73 -11.20
CA ALA A 259 21.07 -47.22 -9.91
C ALA A 259 19.98 -47.88 -9.04
N GLN A 260 18.77 -47.28 -8.99
CA GLN A 260 17.63 -47.86 -8.25
C GLN A 260 17.13 -49.14 -8.88
N THR A 261 17.18 -49.28 -10.22
CA THR A 261 16.79 -50.48 -10.94
C THR A 261 17.81 -51.60 -10.67
N ASP A 262 19.12 -51.28 -10.71
CA ASP A 262 20.16 -52.22 -10.42
C ASP A 262 20.14 -52.76 -8.97
N VAL A 263 19.85 -51.89 -8.00
CA VAL A 263 19.65 -52.29 -6.60
C VAL A 263 18.39 -53.15 -6.44
N GLY A 264 17.31 -52.82 -7.16
CA GLY A 264 16.08 -53.61 -7.18
C GLY A 264 16.32 -55.02 -7.74
N ILE A 265 17.08 -55.15 -8.82
CA ILE A 265 17.42 -56.43 -9.43
C ILE A 265 18.31 -57.27 -8.49
N LYS A 266 19.35 -56.66 -7.89
CA LYS A 266 20.21 -57.37 -6.93
C LYS A 266 19.44 -57.91 -5.72
N ASN A 267 18.53 -57.10 -5.17
CA ASN A 267 17.66 -57.53 -4.06
C ASN A 267 16.72 -58.69 -4.42
N LEU A 268 16.32 -58.79 -5.68
CA LEU A 268 15.51 -59.90 -6.19
C LEU A 268 16.36 -61.18 -6.40
N GLU A 269 17.61 -61.03 -6.83
CA GLU A 269 18.57 -62.14 -6.99
C GLU A 269 19.00 -62.69 -5.65
N ASP A 270 19.22 -61.86 -4.64
CA ASP A 270 19.61 -62.26 -3.27
C ASP A 270 18.46 -62.92 -2.49
N THR A 271 17.23 -62.90 -2.99
CA THR A 271 16.04 -63.47 -2.33
C THR A 271 15.60 -64.83 -2.93
N GLN A 272 16.26 -65.31 -3.94
CA GLN A 272 16.09 -66.65 -4.53
C GLN A 272 17.17 -67.62 -3.99
#